data_cf8cd928086784b31b61ed62a6263f89
#
_entry.id   cf8cd928086784b31b61ed62a6263f89
#
_cell.length_a   1.000
_cell.length_b   1.000
_cell.length_c   1.000
_cell.angle_alpha   90.00
_cell.angle_beta   90.00
_cell.angle_gamma   90.00
#
_symmetry.space_group_name_H-M   'P 1'
#
loop_
_entity.id
_entity.type
_entity.pdbx_description
1 polymer ?
#
loop_
_entity_poly.entity_id
_entity_poly.type
_entity_poly.pdbx_seq_one_letter_code
_entity_poly.pdbx_strand_id
1 'polypeptide(L)'
;MSASKSATVKTVNAIFGLEADNLPEPDDTYWRMGYTFPVQVTNWALAMSPHHPVADLFLSSLTARVHADMNVLPSIDPLNITGPPALTHTLKEYTERVEPNFSWQSLSNIPSKSQPGRSKIVAGDILILPITGFSPGRGWFRNMGSRPTQHTSARLQHMAAGSWREPNLAVTYGKLCRTLFGRCREWSKIPHTHARPRSN
;
A
#
# COMPACT_ATOMS: atom_id res chain seq x y z
N MET A 1 27.36 11.58 -37.38
CA MET A 1 27.88 10.98 -36.16
C MET A 1 26.76 11.05 -35.10
N SER A 2 26.06 9.93 -34.86
CA SER A 2 24.98 9.87 -33.87
C SER A 2 25.61 9.59 -32.51
N ALA A 3 25.49 10.54 -31.59
CA ALA A 3 25.93 10.35 -30.22
C ALA A 3 25.01 9.30 -29.53
N SER A 4 25.55 8.12 -29.26
CA SER A 4 24.91 7.12 -28.43
C SER A 4 24.64 7.73 -27.07
N LYS A 5 23.36 7.98 -26.71
CA LYS A 5 22.98 8.31 -25.36
C LYS A 5 23.31 7.09 -24.49
N SER A 6 24.39 7.21 -23.70
CA SER A 6 24.68 6.25 -22.63
C SER A 6 23.47 6.20 -21.70
N ALA A 7 22.80 5.08 -21.67
CA ALA A 7 21.73 4.84 -20.73
C ALA A 7 22.36 4.79 -19.32
N THR A 8 22.11 5.80 -18.52
CA THR A 8 22.51 5.81 -17.10
C THR A 8 21.78 4.66 -16.40
N VAL A 9 22.49 3.65 -15.96
CA VAL A 9 21.93 2.55 -15.17
C VAL A 9 21.54 3.14 -13.83
N LYS A 10 20.25 3.24 -13.56
CA LYS A 10 19.75 3.66 -12.25
C LYS A 10 19.95 2.53 -11.26
N THR A 11 20.67 2.80 -10.18
CA THR A 11 20.83 1.84 -9.08
C THR A 11 19.56 1.83 -8.27
N VAL A 12 19.00 0.64 -8.02
CA VAL A 12 17.84 0.45 -7.14
C VAL A 12 18.36 0.12 -5.74
N ASN A 13 18.03 0.97 -4.77
CA ASN A 13 18.44 0.82 -3.36
C ASN A 13 17.26 0.41 -2.46
N ALA A 14 16.02 0.54 -2.94
CA ALA A 14 14.86 0.05 -2.21
C ALA A 14 13.82 -0.54 -3.16
N ILE A 15 13.09 -1.56 -2.69
CA ILE A 15 12.04 -2.24 -3.43
C ILE A 15 10.82 -2.38 -2.54
N PHE A 16 9.68 -1.91 -3.02
CA PHE A 16 8.36 -2.07 -2.40
C PHE A 16 7.37 -2.63 -3.43
N GLY A 17 6.27 -3.18 -2.95
CA GLY A 17 5.18 -3.64 -3.81
C GLY A 17 3.86 -2.97 -3.46
N LEU A 18 2.98 -2.81 -4.43
CA LEU A 18 1.63 -2.33 -4.17
C LEU A 18 0.79 -3.42 -3.50
N GLU A 19 0.01 -3.02 -2.51
CA GLU A 19 -1.04 -3.81 -1.87
C GLU A 19 -2.42 -3.42 -2.38
N ALA A 20 -2.62 -2.12 -2.63
CA ALA A 20 -3.82 -1.60 -3.25
C ALA A 20 -3.47 -0.75 -4.48
N ASP A 21 -4.28 -0.90 -5.52
CA ASP A 21 -4.23 -0.12 -6.75
C ASP A 21 -5.66 0.05 -7.28
N ASN A 22 -6.39 1.03 -6.71
CA ASN A 22 -7.81 1.26 -6.95
C ASN A 22 -8.11 2.46 -7.87
N LEU A 23 -7.09 3.00 -8.54
CA LEU A 23 -7.36 4.07 -9.51
C LEU A 23 -7.56 3.46 -10.92
N PRO A 24 -8.29 4.11 -11.80
CA PRO A 24 -8.96 5.41 -11.65
C PRO A 24 -10.41 5.34 -11.14
N GLU A 25 -10.77 4.31 -10.41
CA GLU A 25 -12.13 4.20 -9.87
C GLU A 25 -12.47 5.49 -9.10
N PRO A 26 -13.54 6.20 -9.47
CA PRO A 26 -13.85 7.53 -8.95
C PRO A 26 -14.34 7.51 -7.52
N ASP A 27 -14.47 6.36 -6.93
CA ASP A 27 -15.10 6.20 -5.65
C ASP A 27 -14.17 5.60 -4.59
N ASP A 28 -14.65 5.64 -3.44
CA ASP A 28 -14.22 5.15 -2.17
C ASP A 28 -14.13 3.62 -2.06
N THR A 29 -14.00 2.89 -3.17
CA THR A 29 -13.98 1.42 -3.14
C THR A 29 -12.80 0.85 -2.35
N TYR A 30 -11.67 1.56 -2.31
CA TYR A 30 -10.50 1.14 -1.55
C TYR A 30 -10.79 1.02 -0.04
N TRP A 31 -11.54 1.96 0.54
CA TRP A 31 -11.87 1.90 1.96
C TRP A 31 -12.88 0.79 2.28
N ARG A 32 -13.77 0.44 1.35
CA ARG A 32 -14.66 -0.72 1.50
C ARG A 32 -13.89 -2.03 1.61
N MET A 33 -12.72 -2.09 0.96
CA MET A 33 -11.81 -3.23 1.04
C MET A 33 -10.89 -3.18 2.26
N GLY A 34 -10.96 -2.11 3.05
CA GLY A 34 -10.16 -1.93 4.25
C GLY A 34 -8.82 -1.25 4.02
N TYR A 35 -8.61 -0.62 2.86
CA TYR A 35 -7.41 0.17 2.59
C TYR A 35 -7.57 1.62 3.05
N THR A 36 -6.47 2.23 3.45
CA THR A 36 -6.43 3.65 3.84
C THR A 36 -6.18 4.56 2.63
N PHE A 37 -5.44 4.06 1.65
CA PHE A 37 -5.11 4.80 0.45
C PHE A 37 -5.55 4.04 -0.81
N PRO A 38 -5.98 4.74 -1.86
CA PRO A 38 -6.32 4.10 -3.13
C PRO A 38 -5.12 3.43 -3.80
N VAL A 39 -3.92 3.98 -3.59
CA VAL A 39 -2.64 3.38 -3.97
C VAL A 39 -1.83 3.21 -2.69
N GLN A 40 -1.65 1.96 -2.26
CA GLN A 40 -1.03 1.60 -0.99
C GLN A 40 0.04 0.55 -1.19
N VAL A 41 1.19 0.72 -0.53
CA VAL A 41 2.26 -0.28 -0.53
C VAL A 41 2.05 -1.29 0.59
N THR A 42 2.58 -2.49 0.40
CA THR A 42 2.62 -3.54 1.41
C THR A 42 3.78 -3.32 2.39
N ASN A 43 3.62 -3.80 3.63
CA ASN A 43 4.71 -3.85 4.61
C ASN A 43 5.20 -5.27 4.94
N TRP A 44 4.58 -6.31 4.37
CA TRP A 44 5.02 -7.69 4.61
C TRP A 44 6.19 -8.15 3.74
N ALA A 45 6.54 -7.34 2.73
CA ALA A 45 7.67 -7.58 1.86
C ALA A 45 8.26 -6.26 1.40
N LEU A 46 9.53 -6.07 1.69
CA LEU A 46 10.32 -4.94 1.24
C LEU A 46 11.80 -5.35 1.23
N ALA A 47 12.60 -4.67 0.43
CA ALA A 47 14.04 -4.77 0.46
C ALA A 47 14.62 -3.36 0.41
N MET A 48 15.65 -3.12 1.21
CA MET A 48 16.36 -1.84 1.22
C MET A 48 17.84 -2.08 1.46
N SER A 49 18.68 -1.22 0.89
CA SER A 49 20.08 -1.15 1.26
C SER A 49 20.20 -0.69 2.73
N PRO A 50 21.28 -1.07 3.43
CA PRO A 50 21.54 -0.54 4.76
C PRO A 50 21.52 0.99 4.77
N HIS A 51 20.93 1.57 5.82
CA HIS A 51 20.84 3.02 6.01
C HIS A 51 20.08 3.79 4.92
N HIS A 52 19.17 3.12 4.21
CA HIS A 52 18.30 3.83 3.26
C HIS A 52 17.42 4.84 4.01
N PRO A 53 17.34 6.12 3.56
CA PRO A 53 16.66 7.18 4.32
C PRO A 53 15.19 6.91 4.64
N VAL A 54 14.50 6.12 3.81
CA VAL A 54 13.11 5.71 4.08
C VAL A 54 13.02 4.88 5.35
N ALA A 55 14.01 4.02 5.65
CA ALA A 55 14.01 3.21 6.88
C ALA A 55 14.11 4.11 8.11
N ASP A 56 15.02 5.07 8.09
CA ASP A 56 15.22 6.01 9.20
C ASP A 56 13.99 6.90 9.41
N LEU A 57 13.40 7.39 8.33
CA LEU A 57 12.18 8.18 8.39
C LEU A 57 11.00 7.36 8.94
N PHE A 58 10.86 6.11 8.50
CA PHE A 58 9.80 5.22 8.97
C PHE A 58 9.94 4.92 10.46
N LEU A 59 11.14 4.54 10.92
CA LEU A 59 11.39 4.24 12.33
C LEU A 59 11.20 5.48 13.22
N SER A 60 11.68 6.63 12.80
CA SER A 60 11.49 7.88 13.52
C SER A 60 10.01 8.26 13.63
N SER A 61 9.25 8.09 12.55
CA SER A 61 7.80 8.32 12.54
C SER A 61 7.06 7.36 13.45
N LEU A 62 7.44 6.08 13.48
CA LEU A 62 6.87 5.09 14.40
C LEU A 62 7.14 5.45 15.86
N THR A 63 8.38 5.77 16.18
CA THR A 63 8.78 6.17 17.53
C THR A 63 7.99 7.39 18.00
N ALA A 64 7.89 8.42 17.17
CA ALA A 64 7.12 9.61 17.48
C ALA A 64 5.63 9.31 17.75
N ARG A 65 5.00 8.46 16.93
CA ARG A 65 3.60 8.05 17.11
C ARG A 65 3.40 7.26 18.40
N VAL A 66 4.27 6.29 18.68
CA VAL A 66 4.20 5.50 19.92
C VAL A 66 4.31 6.40 21.14
N HIS A 67 5.22 7.37 21.14
CA HIS A 67 5.37 8.29 22.26
C HIS A 67 4.19 9.28 22.41
N ALA A 68 3.64 9.77 21.30
CA ALA A 68 2.52 10.70 21.32
C ALA A 68 1.22 10.05 21.84
N ASP A 69 1.03 8.76 21.52
CA ASP A 69 -0.24 8.08 21.72
C ASP A 69 -0.21 7.02 22.84
N MET A 70 0.82 7.03 23.71
CA MET A 70 0.99 6.02 24.77
C MET A 70 -0.28 5.76 25.60
N ASN A 71 -1.08 6.77 25.85
CA ASN A 71 -2.32 6.65 26.61
C ASN A 71 -3.51 6.11 25.78
N VAL A 72 -3.40 6.12 24.47
CA VAL A 72 -4.49 5.76 23.52
C VAL A 72 -4.16 4.47 22.77
N LEU A 73 -2.91 4.01 22.80
CA LEU A 73 -2.41 2.82 22.11
C LEU A 73 -3.29 1.57 22.25
N PRO A 74 -3.85 1.25 23.44
CA PRO A 74 -4.68 0.05 23.56
C PRO A 74 -5.96 0.06 22.70
N SER A 75 -6.39 1.25 22.26
CA SER A 75 -7.60 1.43 21.43
C SER A 75 -7.31 1.55 19.94
N ILE A 76 -6.03 1.67 19.52
CA ILE A 76 -5.65 1.87 18.13
C ILE A 76 -5.27 0.52 17.50
N ASP A 77 -5.81 0.26 16.30
CA ASP A 77 -5.40 -0.93 15.53
C ASP A 77 -3.90 -0.83 15.20
N PRO A 78 -3.08 -1.80 15.62
CA PRO A 78 -1.64 -1.82 15.33
C PRO A 78 -1.32 -1.65 13.84
N LEU A 79 -2.18 -2.10 12.94
CA LEU A 79 -1.99 -1.93 11.49
C LEU A 79 -1.95 -0.48 11.06
N ASN A 80 -2.61 0.43 11.77
CA ASN A 80 -2.56 1.85 11.43
C ASN A 80 -1.26 2.52 11.87
N ILE A 81 -0.63 1.99 12.91
CA ILE A 81 0.61 2.55 13.45
C ILE A 81 1.82 2.00 12.70
N THR A 82 1.87 0.67 12.48
CA THR A 82 3.05 -0.04 11.97
C THR A 82 2.81 -0.72 10.63
N GLY A 83 1.57 -0.73 10.16
CA GLY A 83 1.16 -1.47 8.97
C GLY A 83 1.36 -0.72 7.66
N PRO A 84 0.79 -1.26 6.59
CA PRO A 84 0.87 -0.70 5.23
C PRO A 84 0.50 0.79 5.12
N PRO A 85 -0.52 1.31 5.85
CA PRO A 85 -0.83 2.73 5.82
C PRO A 85 0.32 3.62 6.31
N ALA A 86 0.96 3.23 7.41
CA ALA A 86 2.07 4.01 7.97
C ALA A 86 3.27 4.04 7.01
N LEU A 87 3.62 2.89 6.43
CA LEU A 87 4.71 2.82 5.45
C LEU A 87 4.37 3.61 4.19
N THR A 88 3.12 3.53 3.70
CA THR A 88 2.67 4.30 2.54
C THR A 88 2.80 5.80 2.79
N HIS A 89 2.39 6.26 3.96
CA HIS A 89 2.54 7.68 4.35
C HIS A 89 4.00 8.12 4.33
N THR A 90 4.89 7.33 4.93
CA THR A 90 6.33 7.62 4.97
C THR A 90 6.93 7.68 3.56
N LEU A 91 6.59 6.73 2.69
CA LEU A 91 7.07 6.73 1.31
C LEU A 91 6.57 7.94 0.52
N LYS A 92 5.31 8.33 0.70
CA LYS A 92 4.78 9.55 0.08
C LYS A 92 5.56 10.77 0.54
N GLU A 93 5.71 10.93 1.85
CA GLU A 93 6.45 12.05 2.44
C GLU A 93 7.90 12.11 1.92
N TYR A 94 8.59 10.97 1.90
CA TYR A 94 9.95 10.90 1.36
C TYR A 94 10.00 11.28 -0.13
N THR A 95 9.09 10.71 -0.92
CA THR A 95 9.04 10.96 -2.36
C THR A 95 8.73 12.42 -2.67
N GLU A 96 7.79 13.03 -1.96
CA GLU A 96 7.44 14.45 -2.11
C GLU A 96 8.61 15.40 -1.75
N ARG A 97 9.46 15.00 -0.80
CA ARG A 97 10.68 15.76 -0.46
C ARG A 97 11.75 15.68 -1.54
N VAL A 98 11.93 14.50 -2.14
CA VAL A 98 12.98 14.25 -3.14
C VAL A 98 12.55 14.66 -4.54
N GLU A 99 11.26 14.46 -4.86
CA GLU A 99 10.67 14.69 -6.17
C GLU A 99 9.33 15.43 -6.02
N PRO A 100 9.35 16.75 -5.73
CA PRO A 100 8.13 17.53 -5.38
C PRO A 100 7.01 17.49 -6.41
N ASN A 101 7.33 17.25 -7.67
CA ASN A 101 6.34 17.15 -8.76
C ASN A 101 5.83 15.73 -9.00
N PHE A 102 6.27 14.75 -8.19
CA PHE A 102 5.82 13.39 -8.33
C PHE A 102 4.38 13.23 -7.82
N SER A 103 3.52 12.65 -8.65
CA SER A 103 2.17 12.28 -8.23
C SER A 103 2.15 10.83 -7.78
N TRP A 104 1.81 10.59 -6.52
CA TRP A 104 1.67 9.24 -5.96
C TRP A 104 0.63 8.40 -6.73
N GLN A 105 -0.44 9.04 -7.19
CA GLN A 105 -1.47 8.39 -8.01
C GLN A 105 -0.92 7.86 -9.33
N SER A 106 0.19 8.42 -9.83
CA SER A 106 0.84 7.95 -11.04
C SER A 106 1.40 6.53 -10.91
N LEU A 107 1.55 6.00 -9.69
CA LEU A 107 1.94 4.61 -9.44
C LEU A 107 0.86 3.62 -9.85
N SER A 108 -0.39 4.05 -9.92
CA SER A 108 -1.48 3.21 -10.40
C SER A 108 -1.24 2.77 -11.84
N ASN A 109 -1.52 1.51 -12.09
CA ASN A 109 -1.32 0.87 -13.39
C ASN A 109 -2.64 0.46 -14.05
N ILE A 110 -3.77 1.00 -13.60
CA ILE A 110 -5.09 0.64 -14.12
C ILE A 110 -5.63 1.64 -15.18
N PRO A 111 -4.97 1.88 -16.29
CA PRO A 111 -5.69 2.33 -17.49
C PRO A 111 -6.10 1.16 -18.39
N SER A 112 -5.60 -0.05 -18.16
CA SER A 112 -6.03 -1.20 -18.94
C SER A 112 -5.95 -2.48 -18.13
N LYS A 113 -7.10 -3.05 -17.84
CA LYS A 113 -7.25 -4.39 -17.23
C LYS A 113 -6.57 -5.50 -18.03
N SER A 114 -6.10 -5.21 -19.25
CA SER A 114 -5.49 -6.16 -20.17
C SER A 114 -3.95 -6.17 -20.14
N GLN A 115 -3.31 -5.15 -19.56
CA GLN A 115 -1.85 -5.12 -19.47
C GLN A 115 -1.37 -5.36 -18.03
N PRO A 116 -0.30 -6.15 -17.82
CA PRO A 116 0.32 -6.28 -16.51
C PRO A 116 0.85 -4.91 -16.06
N GLY A 117 0.65 -4.59 -14.81
CA GLY A 117 1.19 -3.39 -14.20
C GLY A 117 2.72 -3.32 -14.39
N ARG A 118 3.26 -2.13 -14.60
CA ARG A 118 4.68 -1.90 -14.75
C ARG A 118 5.30 -1.41 -13.44
N SER A 119 6.48 -1.89 -13.14
CA SER A 119 7.30 -1.34 -12.06
C SER A 119 7.71 0.10 -12.39
N LYS A 120 7.78 0.95 -11.38
CA LYS A 120 8.22 2.35 -11.51
C LYS A 120 9.36 2.65 -10.55
N ILE A 121 10.32 3.45 -11.01
CA ILE A 121 11.37 4.00 -10.15
C ILE A 121 10.93 5.41 -9.72
N VAL A 122 10.90 5.63 -8.43
CA VAL A 122 10.56 6.92 -7.80
C VAL A 122 11.71 7.39 -6.92
N ALA A 123 11.77 8.68 -6.66
CA ALA A 123 12.84 9.32 -5.87
C ALA A 123 14.26 8.90 -6.31
N GLY A 124 14.41 8.52 -7.58
CA GLY A 124 15.68 8.16 -8.20
C GLY A 124 16.12 6.71 -8.01
N ASP A 125 15.81 6.05 -6.90
CA ASP A 125 16.37 4.74 -6.53
C ASP A 125 15.39 3.76 -5.87
N ILE A 126 14.13 4.13 -5.70
CA ILE A 126 13.09 3.27 -5.13
C ILE A 126 12.30 2.61 -6.26
N LEU A 127 12.30 1.29 -6.32
CA LEU A 127 11.50 0.51 -7.25
C LEU A 127 10.16 0.14 -6.60
N ILE A 128 9.07 0.60 -7.17
CA ILE A 128 7.72 0.19 -6.80
C ILE A 128 7.23 -0.87 -7.78
N LEU A 129 6.99 -2.06 -7.30
CA LEU A 129 6.42 -3.16 -8.06
C LEU A 129 4.89 -3.02 -8.14
N PRO A 130 4.28 -3.42 -9.27
CA PRO A 130 2.83 -3.48 -9.38
C PRO A 130 2.25 -4.49 -8.37
N ILE A 131 0.93 -4.47 -8.19
CA ILE A 131 0.25 -5.33 -7.21
C ILE A 131 0.59 -6.82 -7.37
N THR A 132 0.81 -7.30 -8.60
CA THR A 132 1.21 -8.69 -8.86
C THR A 132 2.57 -9.03 -8.25
N GLY A 133 3.44 -8.05 -8.05
CA GLY A 133 4.79 -8.28 -7.52
C GLY A 133 4.78 -9.00 -6.18
N PHE A 134 4.07 -8.45 -5.21
CA PHE A 134 4.03 -8.97 -3.83
C PHE A 134 2.63 -9.37 -3.36
N SER A 135 1.61 -9.17 -4.20
CA SER A 135 0.22 -9.55 -3.90
C SER A 135 -0.43 -10.27 -5.09
N PRO A 136 0.20 -11.32 -5.65
CA PRO A 136 -0.39 -12.10 -6.72
C PRO A 136 -1.57 -12.93 -6.23
N GLY A 137 -2.41 -13.38 -7.16
CA GLY A 137 -3.47 -14.36 -6.88
C GLY A 137 -4.67 -13.80 -6.13
N ARG A 138 -4.87 -12.47 -6.15
CA ARG A 138 -6.11 -11.89 -5.59
C ARG A 138 -7.32 -12.40 -6.36
N GLY A 139 -8.41 -12.62 -5.64
CA GLY A 139 -9.66 -13.09 -6.23
C GLY A 139 -10.16 -12.18 -7.35
N TRP A 140 -11.02 -12.72 -8.22
CA TRP A 140 -11.56 -12.01 -9.38
C TRP A 140 -12.30 -10.72 -9.02
N PHE A 141 -12.94 -10.68 -7.87
CA PHE A 141 -13.66 -9.51 -7.39
C PHE A 141 -12.68 -8.45 -6.89
N ARG A 142 -12.62 -7.31 -7.57
CA ARG A 142 -11.73 -6.19 -7.24
C ARG A 142 -10.27 -6.60 -7.04
N ASN A 143 -9.76 -7.38 -7.98
CA ASN A 143 -8.38 -7.86 -7.91
C ASN A 143 -7.33 -6.76 -8.20
N MET A 144 -7.77 -5.56 -8.54
CA MET A 144 -6.91 -4.39 -8.77
C MET A 144 -5.78 -4.65 -9.78
N GLY A 145 -6.03 -5.50 -10.77
CA GLY A 145 -5.03 -5.89 -11.77
C GLY A 145 -4.03 -6.96 -11.31
N SER A 146 -4.21 -7.54 -10.12
CA SER A 146 -3.41 -8.68 -9.67
C SER A 146 -3.54 -9.87 -10.61
N ARG A 147 -2.42 -10.48 -10.97
CA ARG A 147 -2.34 -11.68 -11.82
C ARG A 147 -2.15 -12.93 -10.95
N PRO A 148 -2.42 -14.11 -11.49
CA PRO A 148 -2.16 -15.37 -10.78
C PRO A 148 -0.73 -15.49 -10.27
N THR A 149 -0.53 -16.33 -9.26
CA THR A 149 0.77 -16.57 -8.62
C THR A 149 1.84 -17.12 -9.57
N GLN A 150 1.40 -17.77 -10.65
CA GLN A 150 2.28 -18.31 -11.71
C GLN A 150 2.75 -17.24 -12.70
N HIS A 151 2.22 -16.03 -12.61
CA HIS A 151 2.61 -14.96 -13.53
C HIS A 151 4.07 -14.56 -13.32
N THR A 152 4.78 -14.28 -14.43
CA THR A 152 6.22 -13.95 -14.41
C THR A 152 6.60 -12.72 -13.59
N SER A 153 5.65 -11.83 -13.34
CA SER A 153 5.85 -10.66 -12.47
C SER A 153 5.66 -10.95 -10.98
N ALA A 154 5.09 -12.10 -10.61
CA ALA A 154 4.96 -12.49 -9.20
C ALA A 154 6.35 -12.82 -8.62
N ARG A 155 6.66 -12.26 -7.46
CA ARG A 155 7.93 -12.46 -6.77
C ARG A 155 7.78 -13.24 -5.49
N LEU A 156 6.71 -12.94 -4.75
CA LEU A 156 6.36 -13.65 -3.54
C LEU A 156 4.84 -13.57 -3.32
N GLN A 157 4.32 -14.44 -2.47
CA GLN A 157 2.92 -14.47 -2.09
C GLN A 157 2.81 -14.42 -0.57
N HIS A 158 2.03 -13.47 -0.08
CA HIS A 158 1.67 -13.41 1.33
C HIS A 158 0.49 -14.37 1.60
N MET A 159 0.71 -15.36 2.44
CA MET A 159 -0.32 -16.38 2.74
C MET A 159 -1.43 -15.86 3.66
N ALA A 160 -1.23 -14.71 4.27
CA ALA A 160 -2.22 -14.01 5.11
C ALA A 160 -2.86 -14.92 6.18
N ALA A 161 -2.08 -15.82 6.76
CA ALA A 161 -2.59 -16.82 7.73
C ALA A 161 -3.25 -16.18 8.96
N GLY A 162 -2.89 -14.90 9.27
CA GLY A 162 -3.53 -14.16 10.36
C GLY A 162 -3.31 -14.78 11.75
N SER A 163 -2.26 -15.59 11.92
CA SER A 163 -1.99 -16.35 13.14
C SER A 163 -1.86 -15.51 14.41
N TRP A 164 -1.62 -14.21 14.25
CA TRP A 164 -1.54 -13.24 15.33
C TRP A 164 -2.89 -12.59 15.70
N ARG A 165 -3.94 -12.91 14.94
CA ARG A 165 -5.30 -12.38 15.16
C ARG A 165 -6.17 -13.44 15.80
N GLU A 166 -6.79 -13.11 16.91
CA GLU A 166 -7.89 -13.91 17.41
C GLU A 166 -9.09 -13.83 16.47
N PRO A 167 -9.76 -14.96 16.18
CA PRO A 167 -10.97 -14.95 15.39
C PRO A 167 -12.04 -14.09 16.06
N ASN A 168 -12.46 -13.02 15.39
CA ASN A 168 -13.51 -12.14 15.86
C ASN A 168 -14.63 -12.09 14.84
N LEU A 169 -15.75 -12.73 15.17
CA LEU A 169 -16.92 -12.81 14.31
C LEU A 169 -17.49 -11.42 13.96
N ALA A 170 -17.47 -10.46 14.90
CA ALA A 170 -17.93 -9.11 14.65
C ALA A 170 -17.08 -8.40 13.59
N VAL A 171 -15.75 -8.58 13.64
CA VAL A 171 -14.83 -8.04 12.61
C VAL A 171 -15.08 -8.68 11.26
N THR A 172 -15.30 -10.00 11.22
CA THR A 172 -15.59 -10.71 9.97
C THR A 172 -16.92 -10.26 9.37
N TYR A 173 -17.95 -10.13 10.20
CA TYR A 173 -19.26 -9.63 9.78
C TYR A 173 -19.19 -8.18 9.31
N GLY A 174 -18.43 -7.33 10.00
CA GLY A 174 -18.19 -5.95 9.61
C GLY A 174 -17.48 -5.82 8.27
N LYS A 175 -16.52 -6.70 7.97
CA LYS A 175 -15.86 -6.76 6.66
C LYS A 175 -16.83 -7.13 5.56
N LEU A 176 -17.64 -8.18 5.76
CA LEU A 176 -18.64 -8.61 4.80
C LEU A 176 -19.67 -7.50 4.54
N CYS A 177 -20.19 -6.92 5.59
CA CYS A 177 -21.17 -5.84 5.50
C CYS A 177 -20.62 -4.64 4.73
N ARG A 178 -19.37 -4.24 4.96
CA ARG A 178 -18.74 -3.14 4.19
C ARG A 178 -18.59 -3.48 2.72
N THR A 179 -18.17 -4.70 2.43
CA THR A 179 -18.01 -5.16 1.05
C THR A 179 -19.32 -5.08 0.29
N LEU A 180 -20.44 -5.44 0.94
CA LEU A 180 -21.77 -5.48 0.30
C LEU A 180 -22.47 -4.12 0.31
N PHE A 181 -22.46 -3.39 1.44
CA PHE A 181 -23.33 -2.23 1.66
C PHE A 181 -22.58 -0.91 1.80
N GLY A 182 -21.27 -0.93 1.98
CA GLY A 182 -20.46 0.28 2.06
C GLY A 182 -20.60 1.10 3.36
N ARG A 183 -21.44 0.70 4.32
CA ARG A 183 -21.73 1.47 5.54
C ARG A 183 -21.93 0.54 6.73
N CYS A 184 -20.86 0.05 7.33
CA CYS A 184 -20.99 -0.82 8.51
C CYS A 184 -19.93 -0.44 9.54
N ARG A 185 -20.08 0.75 10.08
CA ARG A 185 -19.10 1.40 10.95
C ARG A 185 -18.87 0.67 12.28
N GLU A 186 -19.95 0.21 12.89
CA GLU A 186 -19.95 -0.32 14.25
C GLU A 186 -19.36 -1.71 14.38
N TRP A 187 -19.36 -2.47 13.30
CA TRP A 187 -19.01 -3.89 13.28
C TRP A 187 -17.54 -4.16 12.96
N SER A 188 -16.79 -3.15 12.53
CA SER A 188 -15.49 -3.38 11.91
C SER A 188 -14.29 -2.95 12.74
N LYS A 189 -14.46 -2.32 13.89
CA LYS A 189 -13.36 -1.68 14.67
C LYS A 189 -12.37 -0.90 13.79
N ILE A 190 -12.87 -0.35 12.66
CA ILE A 190 -12.05 0.44 11.79
C ILE A 190 -11.90 1.81 12.43
N PRO A 191 -10.67 2.31 12.55
CA PRO A 191 -10.44 3.66 13.01
C PRO A 191 -11.21 4.68 12.19
N HIS A 192 -11.60 5.77 12.80
CA HIS A 192 -12.34 6.86 12.17
C HIS A 192 -11.62 7.47 10.95
N THR A 193 -10.33 7.21 10.80
CA THR A 193 -9.50 7.61 9.64
C THR A 193 -9.96 7.02 8.31
N HIS A 194 -10.78 5.97 8.32
CA HIS A 194 -11.38 5.37 7.13
C HIS A 194 -12.78 5.90 6.83
N ALA A 195 -13.23 6.89 7.57
CA ALA A 195 -14.47 7.55 7.24
C ALA A 195 -14.28 8.34 5.93
N ARG A 196 -15.20 8.14 4.99
CA ARG A 196 -15.28 8.90 3.75
C ARG A 196 -15.02 10.37 4.03
N PRO A 197 -14.09 11.04 3.31
CA PRO A 197 -14.02 12.49 3.32
C PRO A 197 -15.43 13.01 3.00
N ARG A 198 -15.96 13.88 3.83
CA ARG A 198 -17.23 14.55 3.50
C ARG A 198 -16.94 15.36 2.24
N SER A 199 -17.61 15.05 1.14
CA SER A 199 -17.68 15.93 -0.01
C SER A 199 -18.35 17.22 0.48
N ASN A 200 -17.60 18.30 0.52
CA ASN A 200 -18.15 19.63 0.59
C ASN A 200 -18.82 19.97 -0.72
#